data_6ccb3a256c149d990ed2497da530de7c
#
_entry.id   6ccb3a256c149d990ed2497da530de7c
#
_cell.length_a   1.000
_cell.length_b   1.000
_cell.length_c   1.000
_cell.angle_alpha   90.00
_cell.angle_beta   90.00
_cell.angle_gamma   90.00
#
_symmetry.space_group_name_H-M   'P 1'
#
loop_
_entity.id
_entity.type
_entity.pdbx_description
1 polymer ?
#
loop_
_entity_poly.entity_id
_entity_poly.type
_entity_poly.pdbx_seq_one_letter_code
_entity_poly.pdbx_strand_id
1 'polypeptide(L)'
;MSCRFLLTKACWKLMYFNCYVDCGNIMVSCIFTGILFFDGAVFCTWPTLAYAGGGLGLGCWCASCVNCIAIAINRCLTICNKETGLFHGKRTYVWIACAIGVMVYSMIFTRPPIFNSRMGAWFYYPFIVEYEKEAATIVNYLHPIVNCSTAAIITVLYSILCGYLCTAGSGSTPHGKTKFRRIHKRVFIQSAIVCCSSCAATYIYVYMQFFLVPQWLIIWASFGYQFCSAIPCYVYLTLNTEFRDKAAKILEDSKDSITKMFSRNTTKNMGSPSLMKPSLPQELQVAFYSSSDDSCCEEVFL
;
A
#
# COMPACT_ATOMS: atom_id res chain seq x y z
N MET A 1 -15.81 10.54 -28.57
CA MET A 1 -14.82 9.71 -27.82
C MET A 1 -15.60 8.74 -26.96
N SER A 2 -15.38 7.42 -27.07
CA SER A 2 -16.24 6.41 -26.36
C SER A 2 -16.09 6.51 -24.85
N CYS A 3 -17.19 6.43 -24.11
CA CYS A 3 -17.25 6.38 -22.64
C CYS A 3 -16.28 5.35 -22.04
N ARG A 4 -16.24 4.16 -22.60
CA ARG A 4 -15.32 3.10 -22.19
C ARG A 4 -13.85 3.53 -22.21
N PHE A 5 -13.45 4.29 -23.24
CA PHE A 5 -12.06 4.75 -23.37
C PHE A 5 -11.68 5.74 -22.26
N LEU A 6 -12.57 6.64 -21.88
CA LEU A 6 -12.35 7.60 -20.78
C LEU A 6 -12.27 6.91 -19.43
N LEU A 7 -13.17 5.99 -19.14
CA LEU A 7 -13.19 5.22 -17.90
C LEU A 7 -11.96 4.31 -17.79
N THR A 8 -11.51 3.71 -18.89
CA THR A 8 -10.29 2.90 -18.92
C THR A 8 -9.05 3.76 -18.64
N LYS A 9 -8.94 4.96 -19.22
CA LYS A 9 -7.84 5.89 -18.92
C LYS A 9 -7.84 6.34 -17.45
N ALA A 10 -9.00 6.58 -16.86
CA ALA A 10 -9.12 6.92 -15.43
C ALA A 10 -8.67 5.77 -14.55
N CYS A 11 -9.09 4.55 -14.87
CA CYS A 11 -8.69 3.36 -14.14
C CYS A 11 -7.16 3.18 -14.12
N TRP A 12 -6.49 3.41 -15.26
CA TRP A 12 -5.03 3.35 -15.34
C TRP A 12 -4.36 4.33 -14.37
N LYS A 13 -4.83 5.58 -14.31
CA LYS A 13 -4.28 6.58 -13.38
C LYS A 13 -4.42 6.16 -11.92
N LEU A 14 -5.59 5.65 -11.55
CA LEU A 14 -5.84 5.15 -10.19
C LEU A 14 -4.97 3.93 -9.85
N MET A 15 -4.81 3.00 -10.80
CA MET A 15 -3.94 1.82 -10.63
C MET A 15 -2.47 2.23 -10.47
N TYR A 16 -1.97 3.17 -11.27
CA TYR A 16 -0.61 3.70 -11.11
C TYR A 16 -0.41 4.34 -9.74
N PHE A 17 -1.33 5.20 -9.32
CA PHE A 17 -1.27 5.80 -7.99
C PHE A 17 -1.26 4.72 -6.90
N ASN A 18 -2.11 3.69 -7.02
CA ASN A 18 -2.12 2.58 -6.06
C ASN A 18 -0.78 1.86 -5.98
N CYS A 19 -0.12 1.61 -7.12
CA CYS A 19 1.20 0.97 -7.12
C CYS A 19 2.23 1.78 -6.34
N TYR A 20 2.25 3.12 -6.44
CA TYR A 20 3.15 3.96 -5.65
C TYR A 20 2.85 3.87 -4.15
N VAL A 21 1.58 3.90 -3.79
CA VAL A 21 1.14 3.78 -2.39
C VAL A 21 1.49 2.40 -1.83
N ASP A 22 1.26 1.34 -2.61
CA ASP A 22 1.59 -0.04 -2.22
C ASP A 22 3.10 -0.25 -2.10
N CYS A 23 3.93 0.38 -2.95
CA CYS A 23 5.38 0.40 -2.78
C CYS A 23 5.77 1.07 -1.44
N GLY A 24 5.15 2.20 -1.08
CA GLY A 24 5.34 2.83 0.23
C GLY A 24 4.98 1.89 1.39
N ASN A 25 3.85 1.21 1.29
CA ASN A 25 3.44 0.20 2.26
C ASN A 25 4.46 -0.95 2.40
N ILE A 26 4.96 -1.48 1.29
CA ILE A 26 5.96 -2.56 1.29
C ILE A 26 7.29 -2.08 1.87
N MET A 27 7.72 -0.86 1.54
CA MET A 27 8.92 -0.27 2.13
C MET A 27 8.85 -0.23 3.65
N VAL A 28 7.72 0.21 4.23
CA VAL A 28 7.54 0.25 5.68
C VAL A 28 7.34 -1.16 6.25
N SER A 29 6.43 -1.95 5.69
CA SER A 29 6.02 -3.23 6.27
C SER A 29 7.04 -4.36 6.11
N CYS A 30 7.90 -4.31 5.08
CA CYS A 30 8.91 -5.35 4.85
C CYS A 30 10.31 -4.84 5.21
N ILE A 31 10.78 -3.77 4.54
CA ILE A 31 12.18 -3.34 4.68
C ILE A 31 12.40 -2.69 6.04
N PHE A 32 11.63 -1.65 6.35
CA PHE A 32 11.80 -0.91 7.60
C PHE A 32 11.46 -1.79 8.81
N THR A 33 10.35 -2.54 8.76
CA THR A 33 9.99 -3.51 9.80
C THR A 33 11.07 -4.58 9.98
N GLY A 34 11.64 -5.08 8.88
CA GLY A 34 12.73 -6.07 8.94
C GLY A 34 13.98 -5.53 9.63
N ILE A 35 14.36 -4.27 9.36
CA ILE A 35 15.48 -3.61 10.03
C ILE A 35 15.20 -3.46 11.52
N LEU A 36 14.04 -2.94 11.89
CA LEU A 36 13.64 -2.78 13.30
C LEU A 36 13.57 -4.12 14.05
N PHE A 37 13.11 -5.17 13.37
CA PHE A 37 13.04 -6.51 13.94
C PHE A 37 14.42 -7.10 14.18
N PHE A 38 15.32 -6.99 13.20
CA PHE A 38 16.70 -7.47 13.28
C PHE A 38 17.49 -6.76 14.40
N ASP A 39 17.27 -5.46 14.56
CA ASP A 39 17.89 -4.62 15.59
C ASP A 39 17.27 -4.82 16.98
N GLY A 40 16.20 -5.61 17.08
CA GLY A 40 15.46 -5.81 18.34
C GLY A 40 14.78 -4.54 18.84
N ALA A 41 14.49 -3.59 17.95
CA ALA A 41 14.05 -2.25 18.30
C ALA A 41 12.70 -2.25 19.01
N VAL A 42 12.63 -1.47 20.07
CA VAL A 42 11.41 -1.05 20.75
C VAL A 42 11.28 0.47 20.59
N PHE A 43 10.15 1.04 21.02
CA PHE A 43 9.91 2.48 20.82
C PHE A 43 11.06 3.36 21.31
N CYS A 44 11.62 3.06 22.49
CA CYS A 44 12.70 3.84 23.10
C CYS A 44 14.02 3.79 22.32
N THR A 45 14.24 2.76 21.48
CA THR A 45 15.48 2.64 20.70
C THR A 45 15.54 3.68 19.58
N TRP A 46 14.45 3.85 18.83
CA TRP A 46 14.36 4.73 17.66
C TRP A 46 13.01 5.48 17.62
N PRO A 47 12.68 6.35 18.61
CA PRO A 47 11.33 6.90 18.75
C PRO A 47 10.87 7.69 17.53
N THR A 48 11.70 8.60 17.02
CA THR A 48 11.37 9.43 15.86
C THR A 48 11.18 8.59 14.59
N LEU A 49 12.06 7.62 14.36
CA LEU A 49 11.98 6.73 13.20
C LEU A 49 10.78 5.79 13.28
N ALA A 50 10.51 5.21 14.45
CA ALA A 50 9.34 4.36 14.68
C ALA A 50 8.04 5.14 14.46
N TYR A 51 7.96 6.37 14.97
CA TYR A 51 6.82 7.26 14.81
C TYR A 51 6.61 7.64 13.32
N ALA A 52 7.66 8.09 12.64
CA ALA A 52 7.60 8.46 11.23
C ALA A 52 7.24 7.26 10.33
N GLY A 53 7.85 6.10 10.57
CA GLY A 53 7.57 4.87 9.83
C GLY A 53 6.14 4.39 10.01
N GLY A 54 5.64 4.38 11.26
CA GLY A 54 4.26 4.03 11.54
C GLY A 54 3.27 5.00 10.92
N GLY A 55 3.56 6.31 10.97
CA GLY A 55 2.75 7.34 10.30
C GLY A 55 2.69 7.14 8.81
N LEU A 56 3.84 6.90 8.16
CA LEU A 56 3.91 6.63 6.73
C LEU A 56 3.13 5.36 6.35
N GLY A 57 3.30 4.26 7.11
CA GLY A 57 2.56 3.02 6.87
C GLY A 57 1.05 3.21 7.00
N LEU A 58 0.59 3.87 8.06
CA LEU A 58 -0.83 4.19 8.26
C LEU A 58 -1.36 5.08 7.14
N GLY A 59 -0.59 6.11 6.76
CA GLY A 59 -0.97 7.03 5.69
C GLY A 59 -1.12 6.34 4.34
N CYS A 60 -0.15 5.53 3.96
CA CYS A 60 -0.20 4.75 2.72
C CYS A 60 -1.37 3.76 2.74
N TRP A 61 -1.64 3.09 3.86
CA TRP A 61 -2.80 2.22 4.00
C TRP A 61 -4.13 2.95 3.80
N CYS A 62 -4.33 4.08 4.46
CA CYS A 62 -5.54 4.89 4.32
C CYS A 62 -5.73 5.40 2.88
N ALA A 63 -4.65 5.83 2.22
CA ALA A 63 -4.69 6.24 0.82
C ALA A 63 -5.07 5.08 -0.11
N SER A 64 -4.50 3.89 0.12
CA SER A 64 -4.85 2.68 -0.63
C SER A 64 -6.33 2.33 -0.47
N CYS A 65 -6.89 2.42 0.74
CA CYS A 65 -8.29 2.20 1.02
C CYS A 65 -9.21 3.13 0.20
N VAL A 66 -8.95 4.43 0.22
CA VAL A 66 -9.73 5.43 -0.54
C VAL A 66 -9.61 5.19 -2.04
N ASN A 67 -8.40 4.89 -2.51
CA ASN A 67 -8.16 4.62 -3.92
C ASN A 67 -8.82 3.32 -4.40
N CYS A 68 -8.86 2.28 -3.56
CA CYS A 68 -9.58 1.03 -3.86
C CYS A 68 -11.08 1.28 -4.06
N ILE A 69 -11.70 2.15 -3.25
CA ILE A 69 -13.09 2.57 -3.46
C ILE A 69 -13.25 3.25 -4.82
N ALA A 70 -12.35 4.19 -5.17
CA ALA A 70 -12.40 4.89 -6.46
C ALA A 70 -12.26 3.91 -7.64
N ILE A 71 -11.34 2.93 -7.54
CA ILE A 71 -11.18 1.87 -8.55
C ILE A 71 -12.44 1.02 -8.66
N ALA A 72 -13.04 0.61 -7.52
CA ALA A 72 -14.26 -0.18 -7.52
C ALA A 72 -15.44 0.55 -8.19
N ILE A 73 -15.66 1.83 -7.87
CA ILE A 73 -16.67 2.67 -8.51
C ILE A 73 -16.41 2.78 -10.01
N ASN A 74 -15.16 3.08 -10.40
CA ASN A 74 -14.79 3.17 -11.82
C ASN A 74 -15.06 1.85 -12.57
N ARG A 75 -14.76 0.70 -11.95
CA ARG A 75 -15.04 -0.63 -12.52
C ARG A 75 -16.54 -0.88 -12.68
N CYS A 76 -17.34 -0.57 -11.68
CA CYS A 76 -18.80 -0.70 -11.74
C CYS A 76 -19.35 0.14 -12.90
N LEU A 77 -18.96 1.40 -13.03
CA LEU A 77 -19.40 2.28 -14.10
C LEU A 77 -18.98 1.77 -15.49
N THR A 78 -17.74 1.27 -15.60
CA THR A 78 -17.21 0.72 -16.87
C THR A 78 -18.01 -0.51 -17.34
N ILE A 79 -18.30 -1.42 -16.42
CA ILE A 79 -19.00 -2.68 -16.71
C ILE A 79 -20.47 -2.42 -16.98
N CYS A 80 -21.11 -1.55 -16.20
CA CYS A 80 -22.51 -1.15 -16.42
C CYS A 80 -22.69 -0.20 -17.61
N ASN A 81 -21.61 0.25 -18.24
CA ASN A 81 -21.60 1.22 -19.36
C ASN A 81 -22.35 2.53 -19.02
N LYS A 82 -22.23 2.99 -17.78
CA LYS A 82 -22.88 4.22 -17.30
C LYS A 82 -21.91 5.38 -17.30
N GLU A 83 -22.28 6.47 -17.95
CA GLU A 83 -21.55 7.75 -17.88
C GLU A 83 -22.10 8.61 -16.75
N THR A 84 -21.31 8.84 -15.73
CA THR A 84 -21.66 9.73 -14.60
C THR A 84 -20.85 11.00 -14.57
N GLY A 85 -19.86 11.14 -15.45
CA GLY A 85 -18.90 12.25 -15.43
C GLY A 85 -17.91 12.26 -14.24
N LEU A 86 -18.03 11.33 -13.28
CA LEU A 86 -17.19 11.26 -12.07
C LEU A 86 -15.70 11.06 -12.37
N PHE A 87 -15.36 10.40 -13.47
CA PHE A 87 -13.99 10.11 -13.89
C PHE A 87 -13.61 10.80 -15.20
N HIS A 88 -14.39 11.80 -15.64
CA HIS A 88 -14.12 12.49 -16.89
C HIS A 88 -12.94 13.49 -16.75
N GLY A 89 -11.96 13.37 -17.64
CA GLY A 89 -10.86 14.33 -17.78
C GLY A 89 -10.03 14.50 -16.49
N LYS A 90 -10.10 15.71 -15.90
CA LYS A 90 -9.34 16.07 -14.68
C LYS A 90 -9.99 15.56 -13.38
N ARG A 91 -11.24 15.12 -13.41
CA ARG A 91 -11.95 14.67 -12.19
C ARG A 91 -11.33 13.42 -11.54
N THR A 92 -10.64 12.59 -12.31
CA THR A 92 -9.86 11.47 -11.75
C THR A 92 -8.80 11.94 -10.75
N TYR A 93 -8.20 13.12 -10.96
CA TYR A 93 -7.20 13.66 -10.04
C TYR A 93 -7.84 14.15 -8.73
N VAL A 94 -9.12 14.45 -8.70
CA VAL A 94 -9.84 14.76 -7.44
C VAL A 94 -9.85 13.52 -6.53
N TRP A 95 -10.09 12.34 -7.08
CA TRP A 95 -10.04 11.09 -6.31
C TRP A 95 -8.63 10.82 -5.74
N ILE A 96 -7.60 11.06 -6.55
CA ILE A 96 -6.21 10.95 -6.11
C ILE A 96 -5.90 11.99 -5.03
N ALA A 97 -6.34 13.23 -5.21
CA ALA A 97 -6.16 14.29 -4.22
C ALA A 97 -6.87 13.97 -2.89
N CYS A 98 -8.08 13.40 -2.93
CA CYS A 98 -8.77 12.91 -1.74
C CYS A 98 -7.96 11.82 -1.02
N ALA A 99 -7.40 10.86 -1.76
CA ALA A 99 -6.58 9.80 -1.19
C ALA A 99 -5.30 10.37 -0.54
N ILE A 100 -4.63 11.32 -1.20
CA ILE A 100 -3.46 12.03 -0.64
C ILE A 100 -3.86 12.86 0.59
N GLY A 101 -5.02 13.53 0.56
CA GLY A 101 -5.53 14.29 1.69
C GLY A 101 -5.76 13.41 2.92
N VAL A 102 -6.35 12.24 2.75
CA VAL A 102 -6.54 11.27 3.85
C VAL A 102 -5.20 10.70 4.32
N MET A 103 -4.25 10.46 3.42
CA MET A 103 -2.87 10.06 3.76
C MET A 103 -2.23 11.09 4.69
N VAL A 104 -2.19 12.34 4.26
CA VAL A 104 -1.56 13.44 5.04
C VAL A 104 -2.27 13.65 6.36
N TYR A 105 -3.61 13.61 6.36
CA TYR A 105 -4.40 13.73 7.59
C TYR A 105 -4.07 12.61 8.59
N SER A 106 -4.02 11.36 8.15
CA SER A 106 -3.70 10.23 9.03
C SER A 106 -2.27 10.28 9.56
N MET A 107 -1.31 10.77 8.77
CA MET A 107 0.08 10.91 9.19
C MET A 107 0.29 12.01 10.25
N ILE A 108 -0.44 13.14 10.13
CA ILE A 108 -0.18 14.33 10.95
C ILE A 108 -1.12 14.40 12.16
N PHE A 109 -2.40 14.06 11.98
CA PHE A 109 -3.45 14.33 12.98
C PHE A 109 -3.90 13.09 13.73
N THR A 110 -3.33 11.91 13.45
CA THR A 110 -3.70 10.69 14.18
C THR A 110 -2.47 10.02 14.79
N ARG A 111 -2.70 9.21 15.81
CA ARG A 111 -1.63 8.43 16.43
C ARG A 111 -1.17 7.33 15.47
N PRO A 112 0.10 7.29 15.08
CA PRO A 112 0.62 6.21 14.26
C PRO A 112 0.78 4.92 15.08
N PRO A 113 0.72 3.76 14.44
CA PRO A 113 1.16 2.53 15.08
C PRO A 113 2.68 2.55 15.25
N ILE A 114 3.16 1.99 16.33
CA ILE A 114 4.58 1.89 16.70
C ILE A 114 4.99 0.42 16.68
N PHE A 115 6.15 0.14 16.13
CA PHE A 115 6.69 -1.22 16.07
C PHE A 115 7.21 -1.68 17.42
N ASN A 116 6.90 -2.93 17.77
CA ASN A 116 7.45 -3.61 18.94
C ASN A 116 8.06 -4.95 18.47
N SER A 117 9.38 -5.09 18.60
CA SER A 117 10.12 -6.27 18.14
C SER A 117 9.79 -7.53 18.98
N ARG A 118 9.43 -7.39 20.26
CA ARG A 118 9.05 -8.53 21.10
C ARG A 118 7.76 -9.21 20.60
N MET A 119 6.82 -8.39 20.11
CA MET A 119 5.56 -8.89 19.55
C MET A 119 5.61 -9.12 18.03
N GLY A 120 6.63 -8.57 17.35
CA GLY A 120 6.81 -8.69 15.89
C GLY A 120 5.76 -7.95 15.08
N ALA A 121 5.17 -6.88 15.60
CA ALA A 121 4.10 -6.15 14.94
C ALA A 121 4.00 -4.68 15.37
N TRP A 122 3.10 -3.95 14.70
CA TRP A 122 2.82 -2.54 14.90
C TRP A 122 1.57 -2.35 15.76
N PHE A 123 1.66 -1.58 16.84
CA PHE A 123 0.60 -1.32 17.81
C PHE A 123 0.41 0.18 18.02
N TYR A 124 -0.79 0.62 18.36
CA TYR A 124 -1.06 2.01 18.74
C TYR A 124 -0.55 2.36 20.13
N TYR A 125 -0.25 1.36 20.95
CA TYR A 125 0.42 1.51 22.22
C TYR A 125 1.75 0.73 22.22
N PRO A 126 2.91 1.41 22.31
CA PRO A 126 4.22 0.76 22.15
C PRO A 126 4.60 -0.17 23.33
N PHE A 127 4.03 0.03 24.51
CA PHE A 127 4.33 -0.71 25.74
C PHE A 127 3.31 -1.82 26.03
N ILE A 128 2.75 -2.43 25.00
CA ILE A 128 1.66 -3.42 25.11
C ILE A 128 2.04 -4.63 25.99
N VAL A 129 3.32 -4.95 26.08
CA VAL A 129 3.80 -6.10 26.87
C VAL A 129 3.83 -5.79 28.36
N GLU A 130 4.21 -4.56 28.71
CA GLU A 130 4.40 -4.11 30.09
C GLU A 130 3.10 -3.57 30.72
N TYR A 131 2.22 -2.95 29.90
CA TYR A 131 1.03 -2.22 30.35
C TYR A 131 -0.20 -2.61 29.52
N GLU A 132 -0.61 -3.87 29.63
CA GLU A 132 -1.70 -4.44 28.81
C GLU A 132 -3.06 -3.75 29.03
N LYS A 133 -3.33 -3.29 30.26
CA LYS A 133 -4.59 -2.60 30.58
C LYS A 133 -4.67 -1.21 29.97
N GLU A 134 -3.57 -0.46 29.96
CA GLU A 134 -3.48 0.85 29.34
C GLU A 134 -3.55 0.75 27.81
N ALA A 135 -3.01 -0.30 27.22
CA ALA A 135 -3.07 -0.55 25.80
C ALA A 135 -4.51 -0.57 25.26
N ALA A 136 -5.45 -1.12 26.03
CA ALA A 136 -6.85 -1.17 25.67
C ALA A 136 -7.54 0.21 25.61
N THR A 137 -6.97 1.22 26.26
CA THR A 137 -7.54 2.58 26.29
C THR A 137 -7.06 3.47 25.14
N ILE A 138 -5.95 3.09 24.49
CA ILE A 138 -5.33 3.88 23.43
C ILE A 138 -5.72 3.34 22.05
N VAL A 139 -6.78 3.91 21.49
CA VAL A 139 -7.36 3.49 20.22
C VAL A 139 -7.21 4.59 19.19
N ASN A 140 -6.79 4.25 17.96
CA ASN A 140 -6.90 5.12 16.80
C ASN A 140 -8.25 4.87 16.11
N TYR A 141 -9.24 5.73 16.34
CA TYR A 141 -10.58 5.57 15.76
C TYR A 141 -10.63 5.73 14.24
N LEU A 142 -9.70 6.48 13.64
CA LEU A 142 -9.66 6.63 12.18
C LEU A 142 -9.43 5.28 11.50
N HIS A 143 -8.53 4.46 12.04
CA HIS A 143 -8.17 3.18 11.46
C HIS A 143 -9.37 2.21 11.30
N PRO A 144 -10.16 1.87 12.35
CA PRO A 144 -11.33 1.02 12.19
C PRO A 144 -12.43 1.68 11.33
N ILE A 145 -12.61 3.00 11.39
CA ILE A 145 -13.60 3.70 10.57
C ILE A 145 -13.25 3.55 9.08
N VAL A 146 -12.01 3.87 8.69
CA VAL A 146 -11.56 3.73 7.30
C VAL A 146 -11.65 2.28 6.85
N ASN A 147 -11.23 1.35 7.66
CA ASN A 147 -11.23 -0.08 7.33
C ASN A 147 -12.65 -0.62 7.15
N CYS A 148 -13.51 -0.44 8.15
CA CYS A 148 -14.88 -0.96 8.10
C CYS A 148 -15.70 -0.29 6.98
N SER A 149 -15.57 1.03 6.79
CA SER A 149 -16.27 1.73 5.71
C SER A 149 -15.78 1.26 4.34
N THR A 150 -14.48 1.10 4.16
CA THR A 150 -13.91 0.59 2.90
C THR A 150 -14.40 -0.82 2.60
N ALA A 151 -14.32 -1.73 3.56
CA ALA A 151 -14.80 -3.10 3.40
C ALA A 151 -16.28 -3.15 3.06
N ALA A 152 -17.12 -2.38 3.76
CA ALA A 152 -18.56 -2.30 3.51
C ALA A 152 -18.87 -1.76 2.10
N ILE A 153 -18.29 -0.63 1.71
CA ILE A 153 -18.50 0.00 0.40
C ILE A 153 -18.07 -0.93 -0.73
N ILE A 154 -16.88 -1.51 -0.61
CA ILE A 154 -16.35 -2.44 -1.60
C ILE A 154 -17.25 -3.67 -1.73
N THR A 155 -17.67 -4.27 -0.63
CA THR A 155 -18.56 -5.43 -0.63
C THR A 155 -19.89 -5.12 -1.34
N VAL A 156 -20.51 -3.98 -1.05
CA VAL A 156 -21.74 -3.54 -1.72
C VAL A 156 -21.51 -3.34 -3.22
N LEU A 157 -20.46 -2.63 -3.61
CA LEU A 157 -20.15 -2.38 -5.02
C LEU A 157 -19.93 -3.67 -5.82
N TYR A 158 -19.18 -4.64 -5.25
CA TYR A 158 -18.95 -5.91 -5.94
C TYR A 158 -20.16 -6.84 -5.91
N SER A 159 -21.02 -6.78 -4.90
CA SER A 159 -22.29 -7.48 -4.89
C SER A 159 -23.23 -6.97 -6.00
N ILE A 160 -23.32 -5.65 -6.18
CA ILE A 160 -24.05 -5.03 -7.29
C ILE A 160 -23.47 -5.46 -8.64
N LEU A 161 -22.14 -5.44 -8.77
CA LEU A 161 -21.47 -5.83 -10.00
C LEU A 161 -21.67 -7.30 -10.34
N CYS A 162 -21.63 -8.17 -9.34
CA CYS A 162 -21.90 -9.60 -9.49
C CYS A 162 -23.35 -9.83 -9.98
N GLY A 163 -24.32 -9.20 -9.32
CA GLY A 163 -25.73 -9.25 -9.73
C GLY A 163 -25.94 -8.78 -11.17
N TYR A 164 -25.32 -7.67 -11.55
CA TYR A 164 -25.38 -7.17 -12.93
C TYR A 164 -24.78 -8.16 -13.94
N LEU A 165 -23.62 -8.76 -13.65
CA LEU A 165 -23.00 -9.73 -14.55
C LEU A 165 -23.82 -11.03 -14.68
N CYS A 166 -24.51 -11.44 -13.63
CA CYS A 166 -25.42 -12.59 -13.68
C CYS A 166 -26.65 -12.32 -14.56
N THR A 167 -27.24 -11.12 -14.46
CA THR A 167 -28.45 -10.75 -15.21
C THR A 167 -28.17 -10.32 -16.65
N ALA A 168 -27.13 -9.55 -16.92
CA ALA A 168 -26.76 -9.07 -18.26
C ALA A 168 -26.38 -10.20 -19.23
N GLY A 169 -26.02 -11.38 -18.70
CA GLY A 169 -25.74 -12.58 -19.52
C GLY A 169 -26.95 -13.15 -20.26
N SER A 170 -28.20 -12.71 -19.97
CA SER A 170 -29.41 -13.33 -20.47
C SER A 170 -29.94 -12.80 -21.83
N GLY A 171 -29.50 -11.64 -22.29
CA GLY A 171 -30.18 -10.89 -23.38
C GLY A 171 -29.49 -10.73 -24.75
N SER A 172 -28.28 -11.27 -25.02
CA SER A 172 -27.50 -10.97 -26.25
C SER A 172 -27.22 -12.19 -27.15
N THR A 173 -26.80 -11.98 -28.40
CA THR A 173 -26.45 -13.04 -29.36
C THR A 173 -25.30 -13.94 -28.88
N PRO A 174 -25.23 -15.23 -29.26
CA PRO A 174 -24.30 -16.22 -28.68
C PRO A 174 -22.81 -15.84 -28.81
N HIS A 175 -22.40 -15.22 -29.93
CA HIS A 175 -20.99 -14.91 -30.19
C HIS A 175 -20.48 -13.64 -29.48
N GLY A 176 -21.31 -12.61 -29.37
CA GLY A 176 -21.02 -11.38 -28.60
C GLY A 176 -20.98 -11.62 -27.11
N LYS A 177 -21.83 -12.52 -26.58
CA LYS A 177 -21.90 -12.95 -25.18
C LYS A 177 -20.58 -13.55 -24.70
N THR A 178 -19.94 -14.40 -25.51
CA THR A 178 -18.74 -15.13 -25.09
C THR A 178 -17.52 -14.22 -24.91
N LYS A 179 -17.30 -13.28 -25.83
CA LYS A 179 -16.17 -12.33 -25.76
C LYS A 179 -16.35 -11.31 -24.63
N PHE A 180 -17.55 -10.74 -24.51
CA PHE A 180 -17.92 -9.80 -23.44
C PHE A 180 -17.77 -10.47 -22.07
N ARG A 181 -18.38 -11.65 -21.90
CA ARG A 181 -18.33 -12.42 -20.66
C ARG A 181 -16.90 -12.79 -20.24
N ARG A 182 -16.02 -13.14 -21.18
CA ARG A 182 -14.63 -13.52 -20.88
C ARG A 182 -13.80 -12.35 -20.37
N ILE A 183 -13.92 -11.16 -20.99
CA ILE A 183 -13.18 -9.95 -20.58
C ILE A 183 -13.67 -9.49 -19.21
N HIS A 184 -14.99 -9.37 -19.02
CA HIS A 184 -15.55 -8.92 -17.76
C HIS A 184 -15.32 -9.91 -16.62
N LYS A 185 -15.31 -11.21 -16.89
CA LYS A 185 -14.95 -12.24 -15.90
C LYS A 185 -13.52 -12.08 -15.39
N ARG A 186 -12.55 -11.81 -16.28
CA ARG A 186 -11.16 -11.56 -15.86
C ARG A 186 -11.05 -10.36 -14.94
N VAL A 187 -11.62 -9.23 -15.35
CA VAL A 187 -11.61 -7.99 -14.57
C VAL A 187 -12.31 -8.19 -13.22
N PHE A 188 -13.42 -8.92 -13.19
CA PHE A 188 -14.13 -9.25 -11.96
C PHE A 188 -13.28 -10.10 -11.01
N ILE A 189 -12.69 -11.21 -11.51
CA ILE A 189 -11.84 -12.09 -10.69
C ILE A 189 -10.65 -11.31 -10.12
N GLN A 190 -9.98 -10.52 -10.95
CA GLN A 190 -8.86 -9.67 -10.55
C GLN A 190 -9.22 -8.76 -9.39
N SER A 191 -10.34 -8.07 -9.51
CA SER A 191 -10.81 -7.15 -8.49
C SER A 191 -11.31 -7.88 -7.24
N ALA A 192 -11.97 -9.02 -7.41
CA ALA A 192 -12.45 -9.84 -6.29
C ALA A 192 -11.27 -10.34 -5.42
N ILE A 193 -10.17 -10.80 -6.05
CA ILE A 193 -8.98 -11.24 -5.31
C ILE A 193 -8.42 -10.09 -4.46
N VAL A 194 -8.22 -8.92 -5.07
CA VAL A 194 -7.69 -7.74 -4.35
C VAL A 194 -8.61 -7.33 -3.21
N CYS A 195 -9.92 -7.32 -3.44
CA CYS A 195 -10.88 -6.93 -2.40
C CYS A 195 -10.98 -7.94 -1.26
N CYS A 196 -11.06 -9.24 -1.58
CA CYS A 196 -11.14 -10.26 -0.54
C CYS A 196 -9.89 -10.25 0.35
N SER A 197 -8.69 -10.09 -0.24
CA SER A 197 -7.46 -9.99 0.53
C SER A 197 -7.44 -8.75 1.43
N SER A 198 -7.83 -7.60 0.91
CA SER A 198 -7.91 -6.36 1.70
C SER A 198 -8.95 -6.44 2.81
N CYS A 199 -10.13 -7.00 2.55
CA CYS A 199 -11.15 -7.22 3.58
C CYS A 199 -10.67 -8.16 4.68
N ALA A 200 -10.01 -9.27 4.32
CA ALA A 200 -9.48 -10.22 5.30
C ALA A 200 -8.46 -9.56 6.24
N ALA A 201 -7.48 -8.83 5.68
CA ALA A 201 -6.52 -8.08 6.49
C ALA A 201 -7.21 -7.03 7.37
N THR A 202 -8.12 -6.26 6.81
CA THR A 202 -8.91 -5.26 7.53
C THR A 202 -9.61 -5.84 8.76
N TYR A 203 -10.34 -6.95 8.61
CA TYR A 203 -11.08 -7.57 9.71
C TYR A 203 -10.16 -8.10 10.80
N ILE A 204 -9.02 -8.71 10.44
CA ILE A 204 -8.05 -9.21 11.40
C ILE A 204 -7.45 -8.04 12.21
N TYR A 205 -7.02 -6.95 11.55
CA TYR A 205 -6.45 -5.80 12.23
C TYR A 205 -7.46 -5.05 13.10
N VAL A 206 -8.70 -4.91 12.66
CA VAL A 206 -9.76 -4.31 13.49
C VAL A 206 -10.04 -5.19 14.71
N TYR A 207 -10.11 -6.53 14.53
CA TYR A 207 -10.29 -7.46 15.64
C TYR A 207 -9.17 -7.36 16.66
N MET A 208 -7.90 -7.34 16.21
CA MET A 208 -6.73 -7.22 17.07
C MET A 208 -6.67 -5.89 17.86
N GLN A 209 -7.32 -4.84 17.38
CA GLN A 209 -7.36 -3.55 18.08
C GLN A 209 -8.26 -3.56 19.32
N PHE A 210 -9.27 -4.44 19.34
CA PHE A 210 -10.28 -4.48 20.41
C PHE A 210 -10.19 -5.73 21.29
N PHE A 211 -9.48 -6.78 20.83
CA PHE A 211 -9.39 -8.04 21.53
C PHE A 211 -7.94 -8.48 21.68
N LEU A 212 -7.63 -9.07 22.85
CA LEU A 212 -6.35 -9.74 23.06
C LEU A 212 -6.27 -10.99 22.20
N VAL A 213 -5.21 -11.14 21.47
CA VAL A 213 -5.01 -12.24 20.54
C VAL A 213 -3.66 -12.95 20.78
N PRO A 214 -3.56 -14.24 20.49
CA PRO A 214 -2.31 -14.97 20.62
C PRO A 214 -1.26 -14.43 19.61
N GLN A 215 0.02 -14.49 20.00
CA GLN A 215 1.13 -13.94 19.20
C GLN A 215 1.21 -14.51 17.77
N TRP A 216 0.88 -15.78 17.57
CA TRP A 216 0.86 -16.35 16.23
C TRP A 216 -0.14 -15.64 15.29
N LEU A 217 -1.30 -15.19 15.80
CA LEU A 217 -2.27 -14.46 14.99
C LEU A 217 -1.76 -13.06 14.63
N ILE A 218 -1.02 -12.41 15.54
CA ILE A 218 -0.38 -11.11 15.30
C ILE A 218 0.65 -11.22 14.16
N ILE A 219 1.49 -12.25 14.20
CA ILE A 219 2.48 -12.52 13.16
C ILE A 219 1.81 -12.78 11.81
N TRP A 220 0.79 -13.64 11.76
CA TRP A 220 0.03 -13.90 10.54
C TRP A 220 -0.70 -12.67 10.02
N ALA A 221 -1.22 -11.81 10.90
CA ALA A 221 -1.81 -10.54 10.49
C ALA A 221 -0.79 -9.61 9.82
N SER A 222 0.42 -9.53 10.36
CA SER A 222 1.52 -8.74 9.79
C SER A 222 1.90 -9.25 8.38
N PHE A 223 2.03 -10.56 8.19
CA PHE A 223 2.22 -11.15 6.86
C PHE A 223 1.03 -10.88 5.94
N GLY A 224 -0.20 -11.00 6.44
CA GLY A 224 -1.42 -10.70 5.69
C GLY A 224 -1.43 -9.28 5.15
N TYR A 225 -1.01 -8.30 5.95
CA TYR A 225 -0.87 -6.91 5.52
C TYR A 225 0.17 -6.73 4.40
N GLN A 226 1.34 -7.37 4.54
CA GLN A 226 2.38 -7.35 3.51
C GLN A 226 1.88 -7.94 2.19
N PHE A 227 1.22 -9.10 2.26
CA PHE A 227 0.61 -9.75 1.08
C PHE A 227 -0.48 -8.88 0.45
N CYS A 228 -1.32 -8.21 1.22
CA CYS A 228 -2.35 -7.32 0.70
C CYS A 228 -1.77 -6.19 -0.14
N SER A 229 -0.63 -5.62 0.25
CA SER A 229 0.05 -4.59 -0.52
C SER A 229 0.74 -5.13 -1.77
N ALA A 230 1.18 -6.40 -1.77
CA ALA A 230 1.82 -7.04 -2.92
C ALA A 230 0.84 -7.62 -3.94
N ILE A 231 -0.31 -8.14 -3.49
CA ILE A 231 -1.33 -8.78 -4.34
C ILE A 231 -1.78 -7.93 -5.52
N PRO A 232 -2.09 -6.62 -5.39
CA PRO A 232 -2.52 -5.81 -6.53
C PRO A 232 -1.49 -5.80 -7.66
N CYS A 233 -0.21 -5.60 -7.34
CA CYS A 233 0.87 -5.62 -8.34
C CYS A 233 0.99 -6.97 -9.03
N TYR A 234 0.96 -8.06 -8.27
CA TYR A 234 1.02 -9.42 -8.81
C TYR A 234 -0.17 -9.73 -9.72
N VAL A 235 -1.37 -9.40 -9.29
CA VAL A 235 -2.62 -9.60 -10.04
C VAL A 235 -2.63 -8.77 -11.32
N TYR A 236 -2.15 -7.53 -11.28
CA TYR A 236 -2.07 -6.68 -12.47
C TYR A 236 -1.05 -7.19 -13.48
N LEU A 237 0.12 -7.64 -13.03
CA LEU A 237 1.14 -8.21 -13.91
C LEU A 237 0.73 -9.54 -14.54
N THR A 238 -0.01 -10.39 -13.81
CA THR A 238 -0.40 -11.72 -14.31
C THR A 238 -1.66 -11.70 -15.16
N LEU A 239 -2.68 -10.96 -14.72
CA LEU A 239 -4.01 -11.00 -15.34
C LEU A 239 -4.29 -9.85 -16.31
N ASN A 240 -3.53 -8.75 -16.25
CA ASN A 240 -3.72 -7.59 -17.11
C ASN A 240 -2.61 -7.48 -18.16
N THR A 241 -2.87 -7.97 -19.37
CA THR A 241 -1.90 -7.95 -20.47
C THR A 241 -1.44 -6.54 -20.83
N GLU A 242 -2.33 -5.56 -20.84
CA GLU A 242 -2.00 -4.16 -21.16
C GLU A 242 -1.07 -3.55 -20.10
N PHE A 243 -1.27 -3.88 -18.81
CA PHE A 243 -0.38 -3.44 -17.72
C PHE A 243 1.00 -4.08 -17.88
N ARG A 244 1.05 -5.36 -18.14
CA ARG A 244 2.30 -6.11 -18.35
C ARG A 244 3.11 -5.53 -19.50
N ASP A 245 2.47 -5.26 -20.65
CA ASP A 245 3.15 -4.73 -21.84
C ASP A 245 3.72 -3.32 -21.57
N LYS A 246 2.99 -2.47 -20.84
CA LYS A 246 3.48 -1.16 -20.42
C LYS A 246 4.60 -1.25 -19.40
N ALA A 247 4.50 -2.15 -18.41
CA ALA A 247 5.54 -2.37 -17.41
C ALA A 247 6.82 -2.89 -18.06
N ALA A 248 6.71 -3.83 -19.00
CA ALA A 248 7.84 -4.34 -19.79
C ALA A 248 8.54 -3.22 -20.56
N LYS A 249 7.79 -2.35 -21.22
CA LYS A 249 8.34 -1.20 -21.95
C LYS A 249 9.08 -0.22 -21.03
N ILE A 250 8.51 0.10 -19.86
CA ILE A 250 9.17 0.98 -18.87
C ILE A 250 10.49 0.37 -18.37
N LEU A 251 10.51 -0.95 -18.14
CA LEU A 251 11.73 -1.66 -17.72
C LEU A 251 12.80 -1.64 -18.81
N GLU A 252 12.41 -1.81 -20.08
CA GLU A 252 13.31 -1.74 -21.22
C GLU A 252 13.89 -0.34 -21.39
N ASP A 253 13.05 0.71 -21.37
CA ASP A 253 13.48 2.11 -21.44
C ASP A 253 14.41 2.49 -20.27
N SER A 254 14.16 1.96 -19.07
CA SER A 254 15.00 2.17 -17.87
C SER A 254 16.35 1.48 -18.01
N LYS A 255 16.37 0.23 -18.51
CA LYS A 255 17.60 -0.54 -18.77
C LYS A 255 18.49 0.19 -19.79
N ASP A 256 17.89 0.69 -20.87
CA ASP A 256 18.61 1.46 -21.89
C ASP A 256 19.21 2.77 -21.33
N SER A 257 18.45 3.44 -20.45
CA SER A 257 18.91 4.67 -19.79
C SER A 257 20.10 4.40 -18.86
N ILE A 258 20.03 3.33 -18.07
CA ILE A 258 21.12 2.90 -17.18
C ILE A 258 22.35 2.50 -18.00
N THR A 259 22.17 1.73 -19.07
CA THR A 259 23.27 1.32 -19.95
C THR A 259 23.97 2.53 -20.60
N LYS A 260 23.20 3.52 -21.04
CA LYS A 260 23.74 4.79 -21.57
C LYS A 260 24.49 5.60 -20.51
N MET A 261 24.02 5.62 -19.25
CA MET A 261 24.72 6.27 -18.15
C MET A 261 26.07 5.60 -17.86
N PHE A 262 26.10 4.27 -17.78
CA PHE A 262 27.34 3.52 -17.58
C PHE A 262 28.33 3.71 -18.73
N SER A 263 27.86 3.65 -20.00
CA SER A 263 28.68 3.91 -21.18
C SER A 263 29.30 5.33 -21.19
N ARG A 264 28.51 6.35 -20.80
CA ARG A 264 28.99 7.73 -20.69
C ARG A 264 30.05 7.91 -19.59
N ASN A 265 29.91 7.22 -18.47
CA ASN A 265 30.88 7.27 -17.37
C ASN A 265 32.18 6.55 -17.74
N THR A 266 32.11 5.43 -18.46
CA THR A 266 33.28 4.69 -18.95
C THR A 266 34.06 5.53 -19.96
N THR A 267 33.39 6.24 -20.87
CA THR A 267 34.05 7.13 -21.85
C THR A 267 34.68 8.37 -21.19
N LYS A 268 34.10 8.90 -20.13
CA LYS A 268 34.71 10.00 -19.36
C LYS A 268 35.95 9.57 -18.58
N ASN A 269 35.97 8.35 -18.06
CA ASN A 269 37.10 7.83 -17.29
C ASN A 269 38.28 7.37 -18.19
N MET A 270 38.07 7.11 -19.49
CA MET A 270 39.12 6.81 -20.44
C MET A 270 39.84 8.06 -21.01
N GLY A 271 39.38 9.26 -20.68
CA GLY A 271 39.92 10.54 -21.22
C GLY A 271 40.90 11.28 -20.33
N SER A 272 41.46 10.71 -19.24
CA SER A 272 42.46 11.38 -18.41
C SER A 272 43.31 10.36 -17.63
N PRO A 273 44.57 10.10 -18.02
CA PRO A 273 45.49 9.38 -17.18
C PRO A 273 46.19 10.39 -16.24
N SER A 274 45.60 10.70 -15.11
CA SER A 274 46.29 11.33 -14.00
C SER A 274 46.25 10.41 -12.79
N LEU A 275 47.44 9.88 -12.45
CA LEU A 275 47.72 9.17 -11.21
C LEU A 275 47.25 10.03 -10.01
N MET A 276 46.28 9.55 -9.28
CA MET A 276 46.08 9.95 -7.90
C MET A 276 45.79 8.71 -7.06
N LYS A 277 46.74 8.41 -6.15
CA LYS A 277 46.59 7.38 -5.12
C LYS A 277 45.35 7.70 -4.23
N PRO A 278 44.54 6.72 -3.87
CA PRO A 278 43.48 6.95 -2.89
C PRO A 278 44.06 6.97 -1.49
N SER A 279 44.09 8.12 -0.85
CA SER A 279 44.19 8.22 0.60
C SER A 279 42.80 8.00 1.19
N LEU A 280 42.64 6.93 1.96
CA LEU A 280 41.46 6.63 2.77
C LEU A 280 41.34 7.69 3.87
N PRO A 281 40.17 8.33 4.08
CA PRO A 281 39.90 9.10 5.30
C PRO A 281 39.66 8.13 6.45
N GLN A 282 40.54 8.19 7.44
CA GLN A 282 40.35 7.62 8.76
C GLN A 282 39.35 8.50 9.55
N GLU A 283 38.07 8.27 9.42
CA GLU A 283 37.06 8.78 10.38
C GLU A 283 35.74 8.03 10.19
N LEU A 284 35.74 6.75 10.54
CA LEU A 284 34.49 5.99 10.77
C LEU A 284 34.75 4.81 11.73
N GLN A 285 35.37 5.14 12.86
CA GLN A 285 35.33 4.31 14.04
C GLN A 285 35.03 5.22 15.23
N VAL A 286 34.13 4.78 16.08
CA VAL A 286 33.68 5.36 17.34
C VAL A 286 32.33 6.08 17.25
N ALA A 287 31.28 5.31 17.45
CA ALA A 287 30.15 5.64 18.32
C ALA A 287 29.22 4.42 18.49
N PHE A 288 29.77 3.31 18.93
CA PHE A 288 29.00 2.25 19.57
C PHE A 288 29.54 2.15 20.99
N TYR A 289 28.95 2.86 21.93
CA TYR A 289 28.85 2.42 23.34
C TYR A 289 28.01 3.37 24.17
N SER A 290 27.01 2.77 24.86
CA SER A 290 26.47 3.18 26.15
C SER A 290 25.65 4.46 26.23
N SER A 291 24.36 4.31 26.35
CA SER A 291 23.60 4.97 27.42
C SER A 291 22.36 4.15 27.73
N SER A 292 22.44 3.38 28.78
CA SER A 292 21.30 2.87 29.53
C SER A 292 20.84 3.98 30.48
N ASP A 293 19.83 4.75 30.03
CA ASP A 293 19.06 5.61 30.92
C ASP A 293 17.57 5.38 30.65
N ASP A 294 16.97 4.62 31.56
CA ASP A 294 15.55 4.23 31.57
C ASP A 294 14.57 5.38 31.86
N SER A 295 15.05 6.62 31.99
CA SER A 295 14.22 7.75 32.45
C SER A 295 13.61 8.63 31.34
N CYS A 296 13.83 8.32 30.06
CA CYS A 296 13.44 9.23 28.99
C CYS A 296 12.07 8.93 28.35
N CYS A 297 11.34 7.92 28.84
CA CYS A 297 10.12 7.45 28.16
C CYS A 297 8.81 8.11 28.63
N GLU A 298 8.79 8.84 29.75
CA GLU A 298 7.53 9.38 30.30
C GLU A 298 7.07 10.73 29.73
N GLU A 299 7.95 11.55 29.19
CA GLU A 299 7.57 12.93 28.80
C GLU A 299 7.01 13.12 27.38
N VAL A 300 7.00 12.10 26.52
CA VAL A 300 6.60 12.25 25.12
C VAL A 300 5.12 11.92 24.85
N PHE A 301 4.37 11.44 25.84
CA PHE A 301 2.99 10.95 25.67
C PHE A 301 1.89 11.72 26.42
N LEU A 302 2.15 12.89 26.96
CA LEU A 302 1.12 13.79 27.52
C LEU A 302 0.62 14.81 26.50
#